data_5d50ee7c4a891f1b7e9cdbec91c2295b
#
_entry.id   5d50ee7c4a891f1b7e9cdbec91c2295b
#
_cell.length_a   1.000
_cell.length_b   1.000
_cell.length_c   1.000
_cell.angle_alpha   90.00
_cell.angle_beta   90.00
_cell.angle_gamma   90.00
#
_symmetry.space_group_name_H-M   'P 1'
#
loop_
_entity.id
_entity.type
_entity.pdbx_description
1 polymer ?
#
loop_
_entity_poly.entity_id
_entity_poly.type
_entity_poly.pdbx_seq_one_letter_code
_entity_poly.pdbx_strand_id
1 'polypeptide(L)'
;MKAVILAGGSGTRLWPYAEVRNKAMVPVANKPLCAWAAEAAFAAGLEGVVIAAGPHSEQIKHQFMGDERVVVIPVGATKGAAFTLAAVKAQLSSSFVVLNGDTLYDPKDIAALGESLSRGPSVLLAKVPEGEHADHICAEASGGRLMRIEGHPLNPMRYRIAAYGFTPECWPYIESCSTLMDDITVGMMPPLEGFLEMIVADLLRAGIAVQTVVAESNCLDVDKPWQLLKANAEMVKKLCSALLADELGEGSVIDPSVQVEGHVHLGKNCTIGRNVLIRGNLIVGDNTEITEGAMILGDAVIGSGCSVRQYCLIDGGSVLGNNCVVGHGAEFSGVAFDTVYLYHYMEFWGILGRNVDLGAATVCGTLRFDNGETEWRVKGRRERPREYANATYVGDFCRTGVNAIFMPGVKTGVYSVVGPGVLLAEDLPSNKIVILKQETTVRDWSPDKYGW
;
A
#
# COMPACT_ATOMS: atom_id res chain seq x y z
N MET A 1 18.32 20.09 -8.73
CA MET A 1 17.51 20.08 -7.47
C MET A 1 17.29 18.63 -7.03
N LYS A 2 17.28 18.35 -5.71
CA LYS A 2 17.07 17.00 -5.17
C LYS A 2 15.69 16.85 -4.56
N ALA A 3 15.20 15.59 -4.49
CA ALA A 3 14.10 15.21 -3.61
C ALA A 3 14.63 14.61 -2.30
N VAL A 4 13.92 14.83 -1.22
CA VAL A 4 14.07 14.08 0.04
C VAL A 4 12.83 13.19 0.20
N ILE A 5 13.04 11.89 0.34
CA ILE A 5 11.95 10.94 0.65
C ILE A 5 12.04 10.59 2.13
N LEU A 6 10.98 10.87 2.87
CA LEU A 6 10.89 10.55 4.28
C LEU A 6 10.37 9.13 4.48
N ALA A 7 11.22 8.25 4.97
CA ALA A 7 10.93 6.85 5.26
C ALA A 7 11.28 6.50 6.73
N GLY A 8 11.16 7.49 7.64
CA GLY A 8 11.55 7.38 9.05
C GLY A 8 10.48 6.78 9.98
N GLY A 9 9.24 6.70 9.53
CA GLY A 9 8.11 6.30 10.36
C GLY A 9 8.07 4.80 10.70
N SER A 10 7.57 4.45 11.89
CA SER A 10 7.43 3.06 12.36
C SER A 10 6.33 2.25 11.66
N GLY A 11 5.41 2.91 10.95
CA GLY A 11 4.34 2.26 10.18
C GLY A 11 3.31 1.48 11.00
N THR A 12 3.21 1.70 12.31
CA THR A 12 2.35 0.89 13.21
C THR A 12 0.86 0.93 12.88
N ARG A 13 0.37 1.95 12.16
CA ARG A 13 -1.01 2.03 11.66
C ARG A 13 -1.28 1.08 10.50
N LEU A 14 -0.23 0.67 9.78
CA LEU A 14 -0.31 -0.26 8.64
C LEU A 14 -0.16 -1.74 9.08
N TRP A 15 -0.27 -2.02 10.38
CA TRP A 15 -0.23 -3.39 10.87
C TRP A 15 -1.24 -4.28 10.11
N PRO A 16 -0.81 -5.48 9.65
CA PRO A 16 0.41 -6.21 9.99
C PRO A 16 1.61 -6.00 9.03
N TYR A 17 1.49 -5.18 7.98
CA TYR A 17 2.45 -5.16 6.87
C TYR A 17 3.75 -4.39 7.12
N ALA A 18 3.78 -3.50 8.10
CA ALA A 18 4.98 -2.74 8.46
C ALA A 18 5.72 -3.31 9.69
N GLU A 19 5.41 -4.53 10.12
CA GLU A 19 6.01 -5.11 11.32
C GLU A 19 7.41 -5.70 11.05
N VAL A 20 7.63 -6.24 9.85
CA VAL A 20 8.89 -6.87 9.42
C VAL A 20 9.57 -6.13 8.27
N ARG A 21 9.04 -4.96 7.91
CA ARG A 21 9.61 -4.12 6.86
C ARG A 21 9.43 -2.64 7.15
N ASN A 22 10.26 -1.80 6.51
CA ASN A 22 10.00 -0.37 6.50
C ASN A 22 8.66 -0.09 5.79
N LYS A 23 7.85 0.84 6.31
CA LYS A 23 6.56 1.21 5.71
C LYS A 23 6.70 1.58 4.22
N ALA A 24 7.76 2.33 3.88
CA ALA A 24 8.03 2.74 2.51
C ALA A 24 8.46 1.59 1.56
N MET A 25 8.73 0.40 2.10
CA MET A 25 9.01 -0.83 1.36
C MET A 25 7.78 -1.70 1.13
N VAL A 26 6.60 -1.29 1.57
CA VAL A 26 5.36 -2.00 1.29
C VAL A 26 5.06 -1.88 -0.20
N PRO A 27 4.77 -2.99 -0.92
CA PRO A 27 4.58 -2.95 -2.36
C PRO A 27 3.18 -2.48 -2.75
N VAL A 28 3.13 -1.70 -3.82
CA VAL A 28 1.93 -1.36 -4.58
C VAL A 28 2.18 -1.75 -6.04
N ALA A 29 1.33 -2.56 -6.62
CA ALA A 29 1.53 -3.15 -7.96
C ALA A 29 2.96 -3.71 -8.12
N ASN A 30 3.38 -4.54 -7.15
CA ASN A 30 4.69 -5.23 -7.09
C ASN A 30 5.94 -4.35 -6.95
N LYS A 31 5.79 -3.05 -6.71
CA LYS A 31 6.91 -2.12 -6.52
C LYS A 31 6.80 -1.39 -5.18
N PRO A 32 7.89 -1.27 -4.39
CA PRO A 32 7.87 -0.53 -3.12
C PRO A 32 7.43 0.93 -3.27
N LEU A 33 6.69 1.44 -2.29
CA LEU A 33 6.22 2.83 -2.28
C LEU A 33 7.36 3.85 -2.45
N CYS A 34 8.49 3.67 -1.76
CA CYS A 34 9.64 4.58 -1.93
C CYS A 34 10.26 4.52 -3.34
N ALA A 35 10.15 3.39 -4.04
CA ALA A 35 10.61 3.28 -5.42
C ALA A 35 9.66 4.04 -6.37
N TRP A 36 8.35 3.98 -6.16
CA TRP A 36 7.40 4.81 -6.87
C TRP A 36 7.67 6.31 -6.66
N ALA A 37 7.94 6.73 -5.41
CA ALA A 37 8.25 8.13 -5.10
C ALA A 37 9.57 8.58 -5.76
N ALA A 38 10.60 7.73 -5.76
CA ALA A 38 11.88 8.03 -6.42
C ALA A 38 11.73 8.14 -7.94
N GLU A 39 11.04 7.21 -8.57
CA GLU A 39 10.75 7.26 -10.02
C GLU A 39 9.94 8.50 -10.39
N ALA A 40 8.93 8.85 -9.61
CA ALA A 40 8.15 10.07 -9.83
C ALA A 40 9.02 11.33 -9.72
N ALA A 41 9.96 11.37 -8.75
CA ALA A 41 10.91 12.46 -8.61
C ALA A 41 11.85 12.57 -9.83
N PHE A 42 12.39 11.46 -10.32
CA PHE A 42 13.22 11.47 -11.53
C PHE A 42 12.45 11.85 -12.79
N ALA A 43 11.23 11.34 -12.94
CA ALA A 43 10.36 11.69 -14.07
C ALA A 43 9.92 13.17 -14.02
N ALA A 44 9.90 13.79 -12.84
CA ALA A 44 9.70 15.23 -12.66
C ALA A 44 10.95 16.08 -12.96
N GLY A 45 12.08 15.45 -13.36
CA GLY A 45 13.33 16.14 -13.70
C GLY A 45 14.24 16.46 -12.53
N LEU A 46 14.03 15.84 -11.35
CA LEU A 46 14.94 16.02 -10.22
C LEU A 46 16.21 15.18 -10.41
N GLU A 47 17.37 15.75 -10.05
CA GLU A 47 18.69 15.17 -10.36
C GLU A 47 19.11 14.04 -9.41
N GLY A 48 18.53 14.01 -8.21
CA GLY A 48 18.89 13.03 -7.20
C GLY A 48 17.86 12.93 -6.09
N VAL A 49 17.91 11.80 -5.40
CA VAL A 49 17.00 11.47 -4.30
C VAL A 49 17.81 11.15 -3.05
N VAL A 50 17.46 11.77 -1.93
CA VAL A 50 17.96 11.44 -0.60
C VAL A 50 16.83 10.77 0.18
N ILE A 51 17.03 9.53 0.61
CA ILE A 51 16.03 8.80 1.41
C ILE A 51 16.45 8.80 2.87
N ALA A 52 15.69 9.48 3.72
CA ALA A 52 15.86 9.45 5.17
C ALA A 52 15.18 8.22 5.75
N ALA A 53 15.94 7.15 5.97
CA ALA A 53 15.43 5.81 6.28
C ALA A 53 15.49 5.50 7.78
N GLY A 54 14.34 5.20 8.39
CA GLY A 54 14.20 4.77 9.77
C GLY A 54 14.37 3.25 9.97
N PRO A 55 13.48 2.58 10.71
CA PRO A 55 13.55 1.13 10.92
C PRO A 55 13.66 0.35 9.60
N HIS A 56 14.42 -0.74 9.60
CA HIS A 56 14.68 -1.58 8.43
C HIS A 56 15.29 -0.82 7.23
N SER A 57 16.17 0.15 7.51
CA SER A 57 16.84 0.96 6.47
C SER A 57 17.68 0.13 5.51
N GLU A 58 18.16 -1.05 5.93
CA GLU A 58 18.89 -2.01 5.09
C GLU A 58 18.05 -2.49 3.89
N GLN A 59 16.75 -2.62 4.04
CA GLN A 59 15.85 -3.01 2.95
C GLN A 59 15.81 -1.93 1.86
N ILE A 60 15.75 -0.65 2.28
CA ILE A 60 15.77 0.48 1.34
C ILE A 60 17.14 0.58 0.66
N LYS A 61 18.23 0.39 1.40
CA LYS A 61 19.58 0.35 0.80
C LYS A 61 19.72 -0.75 -0.25
N HIS A 62 19.17 -1.93 0.03
CA HIS A 62 19.17 -3.05 -0.92
C HIS A 62 18.36 -2.73 -2.18
N GLN A 63 17.19 -2.09 -2.02
CA GLN A 63 16.29 -1.69 -3.12
C GLN A 63 16.98 -0.77 -4.12
N PHE A 64 17.81 0.16 -3.65
CA PHE A 64 18.47 1.15 -4.48
C PHE A 64 19.97 0.88 -4.69
N MET A 65 20.42 -0.36 -4.42
CA MET A 65 21.81 -0.75 -4.62
C MET A 65 22.21 -0.63 -6.09
N GLY A 66 23.23 0.19 -6.36
CA GLY A 66 23.73 0.44 -7.72
C GLY A 66 23.11 1.64 -8.45
N ASP A 67 22.10 2.30 -7.87
CA ASP A 67 21.58 3.57 -8.41
C ASP A 67 22.32 4.76 -7.75
N GLU A 68 23.32 5.32 -8.43
CA GLU A 68 24.12 6.44 -7.93
C GLU A 68 23.33 7.74 -7.73
N ARG A 69 22.12 7.84 -8.27
CA ARG A 69 21.23 8.98 -8.09
C ARG A 69 20.52 8.99 -6.72
N VAL A 70 20.55 7.84 -6.02
CA VAL A 70 19.85 7.65 -4.73
C VAL A 70 20.83 7.50 -3.59
N VAL A 71 20.71 8.36 -2.59
CA VAL A 71 21.51 8.30 -1.35
C VAL A 71 20.59 7.92 -0.20
N VAL A 72 20.80 6.77 0.42
CA VAL A 72 20.03 6.30 1.58
C VAL A 72 20.76 6.60 2.88
N ILE A 73 20.18 7.43 3.73
CA ILE A 73 20.72 7.85 5.03
C ILE A 73 19.91 7.20 6.14
N PRO A 74 20.50 6.29 6.93
CA PRO A 74 19.86 5.79 8.14
C PRO A 74 19.74 6.89 9.18
N VAL A 75 18.52 7.17 9.65
CA VAL A 75 18.26 8.26 10.62
C VAL A 75 17.84 7.75 12.01
N GLY A 76 17.75 6.41 12.17
CA GLY A 76 17.31 5.83 13.42
C GLY A 76 15.86 6.18 13.78
N ALA A 77 15.52 6.08 15.05
CA ALA A 77 14.21 6.50 15.57
C ALA A 77 14.20 8.00 15.78
N THR A 78 13.38 8.72 15.03
CA THR A 78 13.19 10.18 15.18
C THR A 78 11.83 10.48 15.82
N LYS A 79 11.70 11.67 16.40
CA LYS A 79 10.43 12.14 16.99
C LYS A 79 9.56 12.89 15.96
N GLY A 80 9.41 12.33 14.75
CA GLY A 80 8.54 12.86 13.70
C GLY A 80 9.28 13.29 12.44
N ALA A 81 8.50 13.68 11.43
CA ALA A 81 8.97 13.96 10.07
C ALA A 81 9.94 15.14 9.98
N ALA A 82 9.75 16.19 10.80
CA ALA A 82 10.65 17.34 10.84
C ALA A 82 12.07 16.96 11.28
N PHE A 83 12.20 16.12 12.32
CA PHE A 83 13.49 15.62 12.78
C PHE A 83 14.14 14.64 11.81
N THR A 84 13.32 13.86 11.11
CA THR A 84 13.78 12.98 10.02
C THR A 84 14.39 13.82 8.89
N LEU A 85 13.76 14.92 8.51
CA LEU A 85 14.25 15.85 7.51
C LEU A 85 15.54 16.53 7.97
N ALA A 86 15.58 17.05 9.21
CA ALA A 86 16.75 17.71 9.76
C ALA A 86 18.01 16.82 9.75
N ALA A 87 17.86 15.52 9.98
CA ALA A 87 18.96 14.55 9.99
C ALA A 87 19.68 14.39 8.64
N VAL A 88 19.08 14.79 7.53
CA VAL A 88 19.68 14.70 6.18
C VAL A 88 20.15 16.04 5.63
N LYS A 89 20.16 17.12 6.42
CA LYS A 89 20.59 18.47 6.04
C LYS A 89 21.91 18.50 5.26
N ALA A 90 22.90 17.73 5.71
CA ALA A 90 24.23 17.70 5.10
C ALA A 90 24.25 17.25 3.62
N GLN A 91 23.15 16.63 3.13
CA GLN A 91 23.01 16.20 1.75
C GLN A 91 22.36 17.25 0.84
N LEU A 92 21.94 18.41 1.41
CA LEU A 92 21.08 19.39 0.77
C LEU A 92 21.71 20.77 0.84
N SER A 93 22.17 21.28 -0.29
CA SER A 93 22.85 22.60 -0.41
C SER A 93 22.03 23.65 -1.17
N SER A 94 20.91 23.27 -1.77
CA SER A 94 20.02 24.13 -2.57
C SER A 94 18.57 23.89 -2.17
N SER A 95 17.63 24.54 -2.83
CA SER A 95 16.20 24.23 -2.70
C SER A 95 15.91 22.77 -3.02
N PHE A 96 14.97 22.16 -2.31
CA PHE A 96 14.64 20.75 -2.40
C PHE A 96 13.17 20.48 -2.18
N VAL A 97 12.69 19.36 -2.72
CA VAL A 97 11.32 18.85 -2.53
C VAL A 97 11.35 17.76 -1.47
N VAL A 98 10.35 17.73 -0.58
CA VAL A 98 10.16 16.69 0.43
C VAL A 98 8.91 15.89 0.10
N LEU A 99 9.09 14.59 -0.07
CA LEU A 99 8.05 13.61 -0.37
C LEU A 99 7.91 12.63 0.80
N ASN A 100 6.70 12.23 1.12
CA ASN A 100 6.46 11.13 2.05
C ASN A 100 6.71 9.80 1.32
N GLY A 101 7.47 8.90 1.93
CA GLY A 101 7.85 7.62 1.33
C GLY A 101 6.72 6.60 1.24
N ASP A 102 5.55 6.93 1.75
CA ASP A 102 4.33 6.14 1.79
C ASP A 102 3.20 6.71 0.92
N THR A 103 3.52 7.69 0.07
CA THR A 103 2.54 8.37 -0.80
C THR A 103 2.89 8.17 -2.28
N LEU A 104 1.88 7.89 -3.09
CA LEU A 104 2.00 7.81 -4.55
C LEU A 104 1.76 9.20 -5.16
N TYR A 105 2.70 9.64 -5.98
CA TYR A 105 2.67 10.95 -6.63
C TYR A 105 2.59 10.83 -8.15
N ASP A 106 2.02 11.87 -8.78
CA ASP A 106 2.20 12.07 -10.22
C ASP A 106 3.46 12.92 -10.47
N PRO A 107 4.32 12.57 -11.42
CA PRO A 107 5.51 13.37 -11.76
C PRO A 107 5.21 14.82 -12.09
N LYS A 108 4.07 15.13 -12.72
CA LYS A 108 3.68 16.49 -13.06
C LYS A 108 3.45 17.37 -11.83
N ASP A 109 2.84 16.78 -10.79
CA ASP A 109 2.59 17.48 -9.53
C ASP A 109 3.92 17.82 -8.82
N ILE A 110 4.89 16.88 -8.84
CA ILE A 110 6.24 17.12 -8.28
C ILE A 110 6.99 18.19 -9.09
N ALA A 111 6.92 18.15 -10.42
CA ALA A 111 7.55 19.14 -11.29
C ALA A 111 7.00 20.55 -11.01
N ALA A 112 5.68 20.69 -10.94
CA ALA A 112 5.02 21.97 -10.63
C ALA A 112 5.40 22.48 -9.22
N LEU A 113 5.54 21.59 -8.22
CA LEU A 113 6.03 21.94 -6.89
C LEU A 113 7.48 22.43 -6.96
N GLY A 114 8.36 21.76 -7.71
CA GLY A 114 9.75 22.14 -7.92
C GLY A 114 9.89 23.52 -8.57
N GLU A 115 9.10 23.82 -9.62
CA GLU A 115 9.08 25.12 -10.29
C GLU A 115 8.61 26.24 -9.36
N SER A 116 7.66 25.95 -8.48
CA SER A 116 7.11 26.95 -7.54
C SER A 116 8.15 27.47 -6.54
N LEU A 117 9.22 26.70 -6.27
CA LEU A 117 10.32 27.09 -5.37
C LEU A 117 11.13 28.31 -5.84
N SER A 118 11.04 28.66 -7.11
CA SER A 118 11.61 29.92 -7.61
C SER A 118 10.95 31.16 -6.98
N ARG A 119 9.76 31.02 -6.39
CA ARG A 119 8.98 32.08 -5.75
C ARG A 119 9.04 32.03 -4.21
N GLY A 120 9.67 30.98 -3.64
CA GLY A 120 9.81 30.77 -2.20
C GLY A 120 9.34 29.37 -1.75
N PRO A 121 9.30 29.12 -0.45
CA PRO A 121 8.82 27.86 0.09
C PRO A 121 7.40 27.57 -0.41
N SER A 122 7.12 26.30 -0.65
CA SER A 122 5.92 25.88 -1.37
C SER A 122 5.33 24.60 -0.81
N VAL A 123 4.04 24.38 -0.98
CA VAL A 123 3.37 23.12 -0.62
C VAL A 123 2.51 22.59 -1.78
N LEU A 124 2.50 21.27 -1.93
CA LEU A 124 1.58 20.56 -2.82
C LEU A 124 0.30 20.23 -2.05
N LEU A 125 -0.82 20.71 -2.54
CA LEU A 125 -2.14 20.50 -1.95
C LEU A 125 -2.91 19.41 -2.69
N ALA A 126 -3.19 18.32 -2.01
CA ALA A 126 -4.10 17.29 -2.51
C ALA A 126 -5.52 17.51 -1.97
N LYS A 127 -6.53 17.12 -2.75
CA LYS A 127 -7.92 17.15 -2.29
C LYS A 127 -8.13 16.16 -1.16
N VAL A 128 -8.85 16.57 -0.14
CA VAL A 128 -9.31 15.67 0.93
C VAL A 128 -10.55 14.93 0.42
N PRO A 129 -10.61 13.59 0.52
CA PRO A 129 -11.82 12.85 0.19
C PRO A 129 -13.00 13.34 1.04
N GLU A 130 -14.20 13.32 0.46
CA GLU A 130 -15.40 13.80 1.13
C GLU A 130 -15.62 13.08 2.47
N GLY A 131 -15.74 13.87 3.55
CA GLY A 131 -15.95 13.38 4.92
C GLY A 131 -14.72 12.80 5.61
N GLU A 132 -13.51 12.87 5.02
CA GLU A 132 -12.26 12.41 5.63
C GLU A 132 -11.42 13.55 6.23
N HIS A 133 -11.93 14.79 6.25
CA HIS A 133 -11.20 15.96 6.76
C HIS A 133 -10.71 15.79 8.21
N ALA A 134 -11.50 15.12 9.05
CA ALA A 134 -11.12 14.83 10.44
C ALA A 134 -9.93 13.83 10.56
N ASP A 135 -9.53 13.17 9.50
CA ASP A 135 -8.41 12.22 9.50
C ASP A 135 -7.09 12.85 9.03
N HIS A 136 -7.12 14.11 8.60
CA HIS A 136 -5.98 14.81 8.01
C HIS A 136 -5.61 16.11 8.73
N ILE A 137 -4.37 16.55 8.55
CA ILE A 137 -3.97 17.94 8.74
C ILE A 137 -4.31 18.66 7.45
N CYS A 138 -5.28 19.56 7.53
CA CYS A 138 -5.87 20.25 6.39
C CYS A 138 -5.30 21.65 6.19
N ALA A 139 -5.45 22.16 4.98
CA ALA A 139 -4.91 23.45 4.57
C ALA A 139 -5.94 24.29 3.81
N GLU A 140 -5.91 25.59 4.02
CA GLU A 140 -6.67 26.58 3.26
C GLU A 140 -5.72 27.46 2.42
N ALA A 141 -6.05 27.65 1.16
CA ALA A 141 -5.26 28.45 0.22
C ALA A 141 -6.13 29.47 -0.51
N SER A 142 -5.56 30.64 -0.79
CA SER A 142 -6.19 31.69 -1.57
C SER A 142 -5.14 32.43 -2.43
N GLY A 143 -5.47 32.74 -3.67
CA GLY A 143 -4.58 33.47 -4.56
C GLY A 143 -3.21 32.81 -4.80
N GLY A 144 -3.13 31.47 -4.77
CA GLY A 144 -1.88 30.73 -4.94
C GLY A 144 -0.97 30.73 -3.71
N ARG A 145 -1.48 31.13 -2.55
CA ARG A 145 -0.75 31.18 -1.27
C ARG A 145 -1.48 30.39 -0.20
N LEU A 146 -0.71 29.77 0.67
CA LEU A 146 -1.22 29.11 1.87
C LEU A 146 -1.66 30.17 2.90
N MET A 147 -2.87 30.02 3.42
CA MET A 147 -3.45 30.96 4.38
C MET A 147 -3.41 30.44 5.80
N ARG A 148 -3.78 29.18 6.01
CA ARG A 148 -3.78 28.54 7.32
C ARG A 148 -3.74 27.02 7.22
N ILE A 149 -3.38 26.39 8.34
CA ILE A 149 -3.37 24.94 8.55
C ILE A 149 -4.24 24.64 9.76
N GLU A 150 -5.00 23.55 9.69
CA GLU A 150 -5.82 23.06 10.81
C GLU A 150 -5.69 21.54 10.90
N GLY A 151 -5.30 21.03 12.08
CA GLY A 151 -5.15 19.61 12.33
C GLY A 151 -6.47 18.95 12.66
N HIS A 152 -6.89 17.93 11.92
CA HIS A 152 -8.10 17.15 12.19
C HIS A 152 -9.35 18.04 12.41
N PRO A 153 -9.68 18.93 11.47
CA PRO A 153 -10.70 19.93 11.63
C PRO A 153 -12.07 19.31 11.84
N LEU A 154 -12.91 19.97 12.66
CA LEU A 154 -14.31 19.57 12.85
C LEU A 154 -15.19 19.95 11.65
N ASN A 155 -14.82 21.03 10.97
CA ASN A 155 -15.51 21.50 9.78
C ASN A 155 -14.82 21.02 8.50
N PRO A 156 -15.55 20.71 7.43
CA PRO A 156 -14.96 20.28 6.17
C PRO A 156 -13.94 21.28 5.62
N MET A 157 -12.74 20.79 5.29
CA MET A 157 -11.70 21.52 4.57
C MET A 157 -11.36 20.78 3.27
N ARG A 158 -11.00 21.54 2.24
CA ARG A 158 -10.88 21.01 0.89
C ARG A 158 -9.55 20.33 0.61
N TYR A 159 -8.45 20.79 1.25
CA TYR A 159 -7.11 20.36 0.93
C TYR A 159 -6.36 19.85 2.15
N ARG A 160 -5.41 18.94 1.92
CA ARG A 160 -4.33 18.55 2.81
C ARG A 160 -2.99 18.81 2.13
N ILE A 161 -1.92 18.93 2.89
CA ILE A 161 -0.58 19.04 2.33
C ILE A 161 -0.07 17.62 2.02
N ALA A 162 0.31 17.38 0.75
CA ALA A 162 0.81 16.09 0.28
C ALA A 162 2.33 16.05 0.14
N ALA A 163 2.96 17.19 -0.19
CA ALA A 163 4.40 17.32 -0.32
C ALA A 163 4.83 18.77 -0.03
N TYR A 164 6.13 18.97 0.19
CA TYR A 164 6.69 20.25 0.59
C TYR A 164 7.86 20.62 -0.31
N GLY A 165 8.04 21.90 -0.53
CA GLY A 165 9.23 22.46 -1.14
C GLY A 165 9.85 23.50 -0.20
N PHE A 166 11.12 23.33 0.12
CA PHE A 166 11.86 24.23 0.98
C PHE A 166 13.06 24.85 0.28
N THR A 167 13.29 26.11 0.60
CA THR A 167 14.50 26.85 0.21
C THR A 167 15.53 26.80 1.35
N PRO A 168 16.82 27.12 1.12
CA PRO A 168 17.83 27.10 2.17
C PRO A 168 17.49 27.96 3.39
N GLU A 169 16.73 29.05 3.20
CA GLU A 169 16.29 29.97 4.27
C GLU A 169 15.31 29.32 5.25
N CYS A 170 14.73 28.15 4.90
CA CYS A 170 13.83 27.42 5.78
C CYS A 170 14.55 26.60 6.87
N TRP A 171 15.87 26.40 6.75
CA TRP A 171 16.62 25.57 7.70
C TRP A 171 16.50 25.99 9.18
N PRO A 172 16.54 27.28 9.54
CA PRO A 172 16.33 27.68 10.93
C PRO A 172 14.99 27.18 11.50
N TYR A 173 13.92 27.18 10.71
CA TYR A 173 12.59 26.71 11.10
C TYR A 173 12.52 25.18 11.18
N ILE A 174 13.22 24.47 10.28
CA ILE A 174 13.31 23.00 10.30
C ILE A 174 14.06 22.54 11.56
N GLU A 175 15.19 23.16 11.88
CA GLU A 175 16.04 22.79 13.02
C GLU A 175 15.45 23.19 14.38
N SER A 176 14.62 24.22 14.43
CA SER A 176 13.95 24.69 15.65
C SER A 176 12.56 24.09 15.85
N CYS A 177 12.11 23.16 14.96
CA CYS A 177 10.79 22.57 15.06
C CYS A 177 10.56 21.92 16.43
N SER A 178 9.45 22.28 17.08
CA SER A 178 9.01 21.72 18.36
C SER A 178 8.39 20.33 18.18
N THR A 179 8.19 19.60 19.28
CA THR A 179 7.33 18.41 19.32
C THR A 179 5.90 18.73 19.78
N LEU A 180 5.66 19.96 20.23
CA LEU A 180 4.36 20.43 20.70
C LEU A 180 3.69 21.24 19.58
N MET A 181 2.49 20.85 19.20
CA MET A 181 1.71 21.50 18.14
C MET A 181 0.99 22.74 18.70
N ASP A 182 1.74 23.85 18.87
CA ASP A 182 1.24 25.07 19.50
C ASP A 182 0.49 25.99 18.52
N ASP A 183 0.94 26.04 17.26
CA ASP A 183 0.52 27.05 16.28
C ASP A 183 -0.50 26.54 15.26
N ILE A 184 -0.96 25.31 15.44
CA ILE A 184 -1.96 24.69 14.59
C ILE A 184 -3.20 24.34 15.44
N THR A 185 -4.35 24.89 15.10
CA THR A 185 -5.59 24.48 15.73
C THR A 185 -5.88 23.02 15.43
N VAL A 186 -6.13 22.21 16.45
CA VAL A 186 -6.37 20.78 16.31
C VAL A 186 -7.71 20.35 16.87
N GLY A 187 -8.43 19.52 16.12
CA GLY A 187 -9.70 18.93 16.53
C GLY A 187 -9.57 17.73 17.48
N MET A 188 -8.34 17.26 17.74
CA MET A 188 -8.04 16.16 18.66
C MET A 188 -6.69 16.37 19.33
N MET A 189 -6.34 15.54 20.34
CA MET A 189 -5.01 15.57 20.96
C MET A 189 -3.95 14.96 20.03
N PRO A 190 -2.97 15.74 19.51
CA PRO A 190 -1.91 15.23 18.67
C PRO A 190 -0.83 14.52 19.53
N PRO A 191 -0.10 13.56 18.97
CA PRO A 191 1.09 13.02 19.62
C PRO A 191 2.20 14.10 19.69
N LEU A 192 3.15 13.94 20.63
CA LEU A 192 4.34 14.79 20.74
C LEU A 192 5.37 14.42 19.66
N GLU A 193 5.14 14.88 18.45
CA GLU A 193 5.98 14.64 17.27
C GLU A 193 6.20 15.95 16.50
N GLY A 194 7.36 16.09 15.84
CA GLY A 194 7.63 17.22 14.95
C GLY A 194 7.05 16.97 13.56
N PHE A 195 5.96 17.64 13.24
CA PHE A 195 5.30 17.57 11.94
C PHE A 195 5.89 18.61 10.97
N LEU A 196 5.91 18.30 9.68
CA LEU A 196 6.34 19.25 8.64
C LEU A 196 5.41 20.47 8.56
N GLU A 197 4.14 20.26 8.84
CA GLU A 197 3.13 21.31 8.87
C GLU A 197 3.43 22.37 9.94
N MET A 198 4.09 21.99 11.04
CA MET A 198 4.52 22.96 12.06
C MET A 198 5.59 23.90 11.52
N ILE A 199 6.54 23.39 10.72
CA ILE A 199 7.53 24.21 10.03
C ILE A 199 6.83 25.22 9.12
N VAL A 200 5.83 24.76 8.38
CA VAL A 200 5.05 25.63 7.47
C VAL A 200 4.24 26.67 8.25
N ALA A 201 3.66 26.31 9.40
CA ALA A 201 2.96 27.24 10.29
C ALA A 201 3.92 28.31 10.85
N ASP A 202 5.14 27.92 11.23
CA ASP A 202 6.18 28.84 11.69
C ASP A 202 6.61 29.84 10.59
N LEU A 203 6.72 29.37 9.34
CA LEU A 203 6.98 30.25 8.19
C LEU A 203 5.85 31.28 8.00
N LEU A 204 4.59 30.85 8.09
CA LEU A 204 3.44 31.76 8.00
C LEU A 204 3.42 32.79 9.13
N ARG A 205 3.72 32.36 10.38
CA ARG A 205 3.80 33.24 11.55
C ARG A 205 4.92 34.28 11.41
N ALA A 206 6.05 33.89 10.78
CA ALA A 206 7.15 34.80 10.47
C ALA A 206 6.86 35.75 9.31
N GLY A 207 5.65 35.69 8.70
CA GLY A 207 5.28 36.51 7.57
C GLY A 207 5.87 36.07 6.23
N ILE A 208 6.45 34.88 6.17
CA ILE A 208 7.01 34.30 4.95
C ILE A 208 5.87 33.71 4.12
N ALA A 209 5.74 34.19 2.88
CA ALA A 209 4.70 33.70 1.97
C ALA A 209 5.03 32.27 1.50
N VAL A 210 4.15 31.30 1.80
CA VAL A 210 4.25 29.93 1.32
C VAL A 210 3.36 29.78 0.08
N GLN A 211 3.94 29.38 -1.05
CA GLN A 211 3.23 29.17 -2.31
C GLN A 211 2.44 27.86 -2.27
N THR A 212 1.38 27.78 -3.05
CA THR A 212 0.60 26.55 -3.17
C THR A 212 0.51 26.06 -4.60
N VAL A 213 0.68 24.79 -4.79
CA VAL A 213 0.40 24.04 -6.02
C VAL A 213 -0.73 23.06 -5.69
N VAL A 214 -1.79 23.08 -6.49
CA VAL A 214 -2.88 22.10 -6.32
C VAL A 214 -2.59 20.91 -7.21
N ALA A 215 -2.50 19.73 -6.58
CA ALA A 215 -2.25 18.49 -7.30
C ALA A 215 -3.40 18.19 -8.28
N GLU A 216 -3.05 17.73 -9.46
CA GLU A 216 -3.98 17.14 -10.42
C GLU A 216 -4.34 15.70 -10.04
N SER A 217 -3.41 14.99 -9.39
CA SER A 217 -3.57 13.63 -8.88
C SER A 217 -4.14 13.59 -7.46
N ASN A 218 -4.57 12.40 -7.03
CA ASN A 218 -5.09 12.20 -5.67
C ASN A 218 -3.99 12.16 -4.58
N CYS A 219 -2.71 12.01 -4.95
CA CYS A 219 -1.59 11.82 -4.02
C CYS A 219 -1.94 10.76 -2.95
N LEU A 220 -2.14 9.52 -3.36
CA LEU A 220 -2.64 8.46 -2.48
C LEU A 220 -1.65 8.17 -1.34
N ASP A 221 -2.09 8.40 -0.12
CA ASP A 221 -1.35 8.09 1.10
C ASP A 221 -1.72 6.69 1.62
N VAL A 222 -0.72 5.87 1.88
CA VAL A 222 -0.87 4.48 2.33
C VAL A 222 -0.50 4.36 3.80
N ASP A 223 -1.45 4.62 4.67
CA ASP A 223 -1.25 4.65 6.11
C ASP A 223 -1.88 3.45 6.83
N LYS A 224 -2.85 2.82 6.20
CA LYS A 224 -3.67 1.75 6.77
C LYS A 224 -3.88 0.63 5.75
N PRO A 225 -4.16 -0.61 6.18
CA PRO A 225 -4.29 -1.75 5.26
C PRO A 225 -5.32 -1.56 4.15
N TRP A 226 -6.48 -0.97 4.43
CA TRP A 226 -7.49 -0.72 3.38
C TRP A 226 -7.04 0.33 2.36
N GLN A 227 -6.22 1.32 2.78
CA GLN A 227 -5.63 2.28 1.85
C GLN A 227 -4.58 1.61 0.94
N LEU A 228 -3.87 0.60 1.45
CA LEU A 228 -2.96 -0.21 0.64
C LEU A 228 -3.72 -1.01 -0.41
N LEU A 229 -4.86 -1.60 -0.07
CA LEU A 229 -5.70 -2.32 -1.03
C LEU A 229 -6.23 -1.36 -2.11
N LYS A 230 -6.73 -0.20 -1.71
CA LYS A 230 -7.16 0.87 -2.63
C LYS A 230 -6.03 1.35 -3.55
N ALA A 231 -4.84 1.61 -2.99
CA ALA A 231 -3.69 2.08 -3.76
C ALA A 231 -3.26 1.06 -4.83
N ASN A 232 -3.32 -0.24 -4.52
CA ASN A 232 -3.07 -1.30 -5.49
C ASN A 232 -4.11 -1.30 -6.61
N ALA A 233 -5.40 -1.28 -6.30
CA ALA A 233 -6.47 -1.26 -7.30
C ALA A 233 -6.37 -0.04 -8.24
N GLU A 234 -6.11 1.15 -7.70
CA GLU A 234 -5.92 2.36 -8.50
C GLU A 234 -4.63 2.30 -9.35
N MET A 235 -3.55 1.71 -8.84
CA MET A 235 -2.31 1.56 -9.59
C MET A 235 -2.44 0.51 -10.70
N VAL A 236 -3.13 -0.62 -10.46
CA VAL A 236 -3.47 -1.60 -11.48
C VAL A 236 -4.22 -0.92 -12.62
N LYS A 237 -5.29 -0.17 -12.30
CA LYS A 237 -6.04 0.59 -13.29
C LYS A 237 -5.16 1.56 -14.08
N LYS A 238 -4.26 2.31 -13.41
CA LYS A 238 -3.34 3.25 -14.06
C LYS A 238 -2.37 2.55 -15.01
N LEU A 239 -1.74 1.47 -14.57
CA LEU A 239 -0.78 0.72 -15.36
C LEU A 239 -1.44 0.01 -16.54
N CYS A 240 -2.54 -0.67 -16.31
CA CYS A 240 -3.27 -1.39 -17.33
C CYS A 240 -3.89 -0.47 -18.38
N SER A 241 -4.41 0.71 -17.99
CA SER A 241 -4.95 1.69 -18.95
C SER A 241 -3.88 2.30 -19.87
N ALA A 242 -2.60 2.14 -19.56
CA ALA A 242 -1.51 2.55 -20.42
C ALA A 242 -1.17 1.54 -21.53
N LEU A 243 -1.70 0.31 -21.46
CA LEU A 243 -1.53 -0.70 -22.50
C LEU A 243 -2.45 -0.37 -23.68
N LEU A 244 -1.84 -0.11 -24.84
CA LEU A 244 -2.55 0.24 -26.09
C LEU A 244 -2.49 -0.87 -27.14
N ALA A 245 -1.68 -1.90 -26.91
CA ALA A 245 -1.50 -3.05 -27.78
C ALA A 245 -0.91 -4.22 -26.98
N ASP A 246 -0.99 -5.41 -27.54
CA ASP A 246 -0.34 -6.59 -26.97
C ASP A 246 1.18 -6.49 -27.10
N GLU A 247 1.89 -6.82 -26.03
CA GLU A 247 3.34 -6.87 -25.96
C GLU A 247 3.78 -8.22 -25.42
N LEU A 248 4.52 -8.98 -26.23
CA LEU A 248 4.99 -10.32 -25.84
C LEU A 248 6.51 -10.33 -25.73
N GLY A 249 7.02 -10.66 -24.54
CA GLY A 249 8.43 -10.90 -24.30
C GLY A 249 8.94 -12.15 -25.04
N GLU A 250 10.26 -12.22 -25.20
CA GLU A 250 10.93 -13.34 -25.88
C GLU A 250 10.56 -14.69 -25.23
N GLY A 251 10.19 -15.67 -26.05
CA GLY A 251 9.81 -17.02 -25.59
C GLY A 251 8.41 -17.15 -25.02
N SER A 252 7.64 -16.08 -25.00
CA SER A 252 6.25 -16.11 -24.49
C SER A 252 5.26 -16.59 -25.52
N VAL A 253 4.29 -17.40 -25.08
CA VAL A 253 3.31 -18.09 -25.94
C VAL A 253 1.90 -17.92 -25.38
N ILE A 254 0.95 -17.61 -26.27
CA ILE A 254 -0.49 -17.61 -25.98
C ILE A 254 -1.16 -18.68 -26.85
N ASP A 255 -1.90 -19.61 -26.22
CA ASP A 255 -2.64 -20.63 -26.97
C ASP A 255 -3.75 -19.97 -27.82
N PRO A 256 -3.97 -20.40 -29.07
CA PRO A 256 -4.97 -19.80 -29.97
C PRO A 256 -6.40 -19.82 -29.45
N SER A 257 -6.75 -20.63 -28.46
CA SER A 257 -8.07 -20.70 -27.85
C SER A 257 -8.30 -19.68 -26.72
N VAL A 258 -7.29 -18.91 -26.36
CA VAL A 258 -7.40 -17.85 -25.33
C VAL A 258 -8.32 -16.73 -25.82
N GLN A 259 -9.22 -16.29 -24.95
CA GLN A 259 -10.10 -15.16 -25.23
C GLN A 259 -9.61 -13.94 -24.44
N VAL A 260 -9.28 -12.85 -25.15
CA VAL A 260 -8.81 -11.58 -24.55
C VAL A 260 -9.76 -10.47 -24.94
N GLU A 261 -10.36 -9.81 -23.93
CA GLU A 261 -11.20 -8.61 -24.09
C GLU A 261 -10.43 -7.34 -23.66
N GLY A 262 -9.19 -7.19 -24.09
CA GLY A 262 -8.29 -6.09 -23.73
C GLY A 262 -6.94 -6.31 -24.35
N HIS A 263 -5.87 -5.88 -23.66
CA HIS A 263 -4.49 -6.07 -24.07
C HIS A 263 -3.69 -6.83 -23.02
N VAL A 264 -2.67 -7.56 -23.47
CA VAL A 264 -1.75 -8.28 -22.60
C VAL A 264 -0.32 -7.79 -22.79
N HIS A 265 0.37 -7.55 -21.67
CA HIS A 265 1.83 -7.41 -21.64
C HIS A 265 2.40 -8.63 -20.93
N LEU A 266 3.14 -9.45 -21.64
CA LEU A 266 3.84 -10.61 -21.10
C LEU A 266 5.33 -10.35 -21.06
N GLY A 267 5.98 -10.59 -19.93
CA GLY A 267 7.42 -10.68 -19.80
C GLY A 267 7.99 -11.83 -20.64
N LYS A 268 9.22 -12.25 -20.37
CA LYS A 268 9.88 -13.35 -21.08
C LYS A 268 9.42 -14.72 -20.61
N ASN A 269 9.39 -15.71 -21.51
CA ASN A 269 9.11 -17.11 -21.22
C ASN A 269 7.77 -17.35 -20.49
N CYS A 270 6.74 -16.55 -20.78
CA CYS A 270 5.41 -16.73 -20.23
C CYS A 270 4.56 -17.68 -21.08
N THR A 271 3.64 -18.38 -20.44
CA THR A 271 2.69 -19.26 -21.14
C THR A 271 1.27 -18.95 -20.69
N ILE A 272 0.36 -18.66 -21.65
CA ILE A 272 -1.07 -18.64 -21.42
C ILE A 272 -1.70 -19.85 -22.12
N GLY A 273 -2.23 -20.79 -21.33
CA GLY A 273 -2.75 -22.08 -21.74
C GLY A 273 -4.14 -22.02 -22.36
N ARG A 274 -4.67 -23.19 -22.72
CA ARG A 274 -5.94 -23.33 -23.47
C ARG A 274 -7.14 -22.78 -22.70
N ASN A 275 -8.07 -22.17 -23.45
CA ASN A 275 -9.36 -21.72 -22.93
C ASN A 275 -9.26 -20.74 -21.73
N VAL A 276 -8.12 -20.08 -21.55
CA VAL A 276 -8.00 -18.99 -20.59
C VAL A 276 -8.85 -17.81 -21.06
N LEU A 277 -9.58 -17.20 -20.13
CA LEU A 277 -10.41 -16.01 -20.36
C LEU A 277 -9.79 -14.81 -19.66
N ILE A 278 -9.53 -13.73 -20.41
CA ILE A 278 -9.00 -12.46 -19.88
C ILE A 278 -9.98 -11.35 -20.24
N ARG A 279 -10.64 -10.75 -19.23
CA ARG A 279 -11.58 -9.64 -19.37
C ARG A 279 -10.98 -8.36 -18.81
N GLY A 280 -10.14 -7.69 -19.59
CA GLY A 280 -9.43 -6.49 -19.21
C GLY A 280 -7.99 -6.53 -19.70
N ASN A 281 -7.19 -5.59 -19.23
CA ASN A 281 -5.77 -5.54 -19.53
C ASN A 281 -4.96 -6.32 -18.50
N LEU A 282 -3.97 -7.09 -18.95
CA LEU A 282 -3.19 -7.97 -18.10
C LEU A 282 -1.70 -7.68 -18.25
N ILE A 283 -1.01 -7.41 -17.14
CA ILE A 283 0.45 -7.27 -17.09
C ILE A 283 1.01 -8.48 -16.34
N VAL A 284 1.95 -9.20 -16.99
CA VAL A 284 2.55 -10.42 -16.44
C VAL A 284 4.08 -10.30 -16.49
N GLY A 285 4.73 -10.58 -15.37
CA GLY A 285 6.19 -10.65 -15.27
C GLY A 285 6.76 -11.92 -15.91
N ASP A 286 8.08 -12.03 -15.96
CA ASP A 286 8.82 -13.11 -16.62
C ASP A 286 8.51 -14.50 -16.02
N ASN A 287 8.61 -15.57 -16.83
CA ASN A 287 8.55 -16.98 -16.42
C ASN A 287 7.25 -17.33 -15.68
N THR A 288 6.13 -16.71 -16.02
CA THR A 288 4.81 -16.95 -15.42
C THR A 288 3.93 -17.81 -16.32
N GLU A 289 3.24 -18.74 -15.70
CA GLU A 289 2.33 -19.66 -16.39
C GLU A 289 0.87 -19.46 -15.90
N ILE A 290 -0.06 -19.28 -16.84
CA ILE A 290 -1.50 -19.24 -16.62
C ILE A 290 -2.10 -20.44 -17.38
N THR A 291 -2.63 -21.43 -16.65
CA THR A 291 -3.00 -22.72 -17.24
C THR A 291 -4.48 -22.81 -17.58
N GLU A 292 -4.88 -23.93 -18.19
CA GLU A 292 -6.16 -24.13 -18.88
C GLU A 292 -7.37 -23.73 -18.07
N GLY A 293 -8.24 -22.93 -18.70
CA GLY A 293 -9.54 -22.55 -18.15
C GLY A 293 -9.46 -21.55 -16.99
N ALA A 294 -8.29 -20.96 -16.69
CA ALA A 294 -8.21 -19.87 -15.74
C ALA A 294 -8.93 -18.62 -16.25
N MET A 295 -9.51 -17.85 -15.35
CA MET A 295 -10.29 -16.64 -15.65
C MET A 295 -9.69 -15.43 -14.93
N ILE A 296 -9.38 -14.39 -15.69
CA ILE A 296 -8.97 -13.07 -15.17
C ILE A 296 -10.10 -12.09 -15.52
N LEU A 297 -10.86 -11.67 -14.50
CA LEU A 297 -12.14 -10.95 -14.72
C LEU A 297 -12.01 -9.42 -14.71
N GLY A 298 -10.87 -8.88 -15.05
CA GLY A 298 -10.61 -7.44 -15.15
C GLY A 298 -9.12 -7.15 -15.24
N ASP A 299 -8.77 -5.89 -15.15
CA ASP A 299 -7.37 -5.47 -15.12
C ASP A 299 -6.62 -6.13 -13.97
N ALA A 300 -5.43 -6.67 -14.23
CA ALA A 300 -4.62 -7.33 -13.20
C ALA A 300 -3.11 -7.19 -13.47
N VAL A 301 -2.32 -7.28 -12.40
CA VAL A 301 -0.86 -7.31 -12.46
C VAL A 301 -0.37 -8.58 -11.77
N ILE A 302 0.32 -9.43 -12.52
CA ILE A 302 0.88 -10.70 -12.03
C ILE A 302 2.42 -10.60 -12.13
N GLY A 303 3.11 -10.89 -11.05
CA GLY A 303 4.56 -10.86 -10.99
C GLY A 303 5.23 -11.98 -11.78
N SER A 304 6.55 -12.08 -11.63
CA SER A 304 7.38 -13.10 -12.29
C SER A 304 7.35 -14.43 -11.55
N GLY A 305 7.52 -15.54 -12.30
CA GLY A 305 7.63 -16.88 -11.73
C GLY A 305 6.32 -17.41 -11.11
N CYS A 306 5.18 -16.85 -11.47
CA CYS A 306 3.89 -17.25 -10.94
C CYS A 306 3.30 -18.47 -11.67
N SER A 307 2.47 -19.24 -10.97
CA SER A 307 1.68 -20.33 -11.52
C SER A 307 0.21 -20.15 -11.18
N VAL A 308 -0.59 -19.71 -12.16
CA VAL A 308 -2.05 -19.62 -12.05
C VAL A 308 -2.62 -20.89 -12.67
N ARG A 309 -3.15 -21.77 -11.82
CA ARG A 309 -3.52 -23.12 -12.21
C ARG A 309 -4.95 -23.19 -12.78
N GLN A 310 -5.33 -24.39 -13.20
CA GLN A 310 -6.57 -24.65 -13.91
C GLN A 310 -7.80 -24.14 -13.17
N TYR A 311 -8.70 -23.50 -13.91
CA TYR A 311 -10.02 -23.06 -13.42
C TYR A 311 -9.96 -22.11 -12.21
N CYS A 312 -8.84 -21.41 -12.02
CA CYS A 312 -8.77 -20.32 -11.05
C CYS A 312 -9.56 -19.11 -11.54
N LEU A 313 -10.04 -18.32 -10.59
CA LEU A 313 -10.60 -17.01 -10.85
C LEU A 313 -9.74 -15.95 -10.17
N ILE A 314 -9.29 -14.97 -10.94
CA ILE A 314 -8.62 -13.75 -10.43
C ILE A 314 -9.50 -12.56 -10.79
N ASP A 315 -9.96 -11.86 -9.78
CA ASP A 315 -10.86 -10.72 -9.95
C ASP A 315 -10.12 -9.45 -10.38
N GLY A 316 -10.83 -8.49 -10.96
CA GLY A 316 -10.27 -7.22 -11.41
C GLY A 316 -9.68 -6.39 -10.27
N GLY A 317 -8.61 -5.63 -10.58
CA GLY A 317 -7.86 -4.85 -9.61
C GLY A 317 -6.86 -5.66 -8.79
N SER A 318 -6.71 -6.96 -9.08
CA SER A 318 -5.85 -7.87 -8.32
C SER A 318 -4.37 -7.73 -8.69
N VAL A 319 -3.51 -7.96 -7.68
CA VAL A 319 -2.06 -8.01 -7.81
C VAL A 319 -1.54 -9.32 -7.23
N LEU A 320 -0.79 -10.08 -8.00
CA LEU A 320 0.04 -11.17 -7.51
C LEU A 320 1.51 -10.74 -7.54
N GLY A 321 2.21 -10.91 -6.43
CA GLY A 321 3.66 -10.73 -6.31
C GLY A 321 4.43 -11.77 -7.10
N ASN A 322 5.74 -11.81 -6.93
CA ASN A 322 6.58 -12.79 -7.59
C ASN A 322 6.48 -14.17 -6.93
N ASN A 323 6.63 -15.23 -7.72
CA ASN A 323 6.65 -16.62 -7.27
C ASN A 323 5.37 -17.04 -6.52
N CYS A 324 4.23 -16.48 -6.88
CA CYS A 324 2.93 -16.87 -6.31
C CYS A 324 2.34 -18.07 -7.03
N VAL A 325 1.61 -18.90 -6.28
CA VAL A 325 0.86 -20.03 -6.83
C VAL A 325 -0.61 -19.86 -6.47
N VAL A 326 -1.46 -19.82 -7.48
CA VAL A 326 -2.92 -19.87 -7.32
C VAL A 326 -3.37 -21.29 -7.70
N GLY A 327 -3.79 -22.08 -6.71
CA GLY A 327 -4.12 -23.49 -6.86
C GLY A 327 -5.40 -23.71 -7.64
N HIS A 328 -5.59 -24.93 -8.13
CA HIS A 328 -6.75 -25.31 -8.93
C HIS A 328 -8.09 -24.92 -8.29
N GLY A 329 -8.94 -24.22 -9.06
CA GLY A 329 -10.26 -23.78 -8.63
C GLY A 329 -10.26 -22.79 -7.46
N ALA A 330 -9.14 -22.12 -7.20
CA ALA A 330 -9.10 -21.04 -6.20
C ALA A 330 -9.63 -19.73 -6.77
N GLU A 331 -10.31 -18.96 -5.94
CA GLU A 331 -10.80 -17.62 -6.25
C GLU A 331 -10.01 -16.58 -5.46
N PHE A 332 -9.49 -15.58 -6.14
CA PHE A 332 -8.65 -14.55 -5.53
C PHE A 332 -9.04 -13.14 -5.97
N SER A 333 -9.24 -12.25 -5.00
CA SER A 333 -9.46 -10.83 -5.20
C SER A 333 -8.59 -10.03 -4.25
N GLY A 334 -7.77 -9.11 -4.76
CA GLY A 334 -6.95 -8.21 -3.96
C GLY A 334 -5.45 -8.32 -4.22
N VAL A 335 -4.64 -8.40 -3.16
CA VAL A 335 -3.18 -8.29 -3.26
C VAL A 335 -2.48 -9.45 -2.55
N ALA A 336 -1.66 -10.18 -3.26
CA ALA A 336 -0.72 -11.12 -2.68
C ALA A 336 0.71 -10.58 -2.88
N PHE A 337 1.51 -10.50 -1.81
CA PHE A 337 2.93 -10.19 -1.91
C PHE A 337 3.70 -11.39 -2.48
N ASP A 338 5.04 -11.31 -2.50
CA ASP A 338 5.84 -12.40 -3.07
C ASP A 338 5.69 -13.72 -2.33
N THR A 339 5.78 -14.84 -3.07
CA THR A 339 5.86 -16.19 -2.53
C THR A 339 4.63 -16.59 -1.72
N VAL A 340 3.44 -16.25 -2.22
CA VAL A 340 2.16 -16.66 -1.64
C VAL A 340 1.69 -17.93 -2.33
N TYR A 341 1.25 -18.90 -1.52
CA TYR A 341 0.68 -20.14 -2.01
C TYR A 341 -0.79 -20.25 -1.60
N LEU A 342 -1.68 -20.19 -2.59
CA LEU A 342 -3.12 -20.39 -2.48
C LEU A 342 -3.43 -21.83 -2.90
N TYR A 343 -3.81 -22.69 -1.96
CA TYR A 343 -4.20 -24.07 -2.29
C TYR A 343 -5.54 -24.12 -3.04
N HIS A 344 -5.96 -25.28 -3.46
CA HIS A 344 -7.17 -25.46 -4.26
C HIS A 344 -8.46 -25.22 -3.47
N TYR A 345 -9.52 -24.85 -4.20
CA TYR A 345 -10.90 -24.66 -3.69
C TYR A 345 -11.00 -23.64 -2.56
N MET A 346 -10.24 -22.59 -2.61
CA MET A 346 -10.31 -21.52 -1.64
C MET A 346 -10.89 -20.24 -2.23
N GLU A 347 -11.40 -19.37 -1.37
CA GLU A 347 -11.85 -18.03 -1.73
C GLU A 347 -11.17 -17.01 -0.81
N PHE A 348 -10.49 -16.04 -1.39
CA PHE A 348 -9.81 -15.00 -0.62
C PHE A 348 -10.02 -13.62 -1.21
N TRP A 349 -10.44 -12.68 -0.36
CA TRP A 349 -10.53 -11.26 -0.67
C TRP A 349 -9.79 -10.42 0.37
N GLY A 350 -8.77 -9.67 -0.07
CA GLY A 350 -8.00 -8.81 0.81
C GLY A 350 -6.50 -8.75 0.48
N ILE A 351 -5.64 -8.75 1.49
CA ILE A 351 -4.18 -8.70 1.31
C ILE A 351 -3.50 -9.87 2.02
N LEU A 352 -2.64 -10.56 1.28
CA LEU A 352 -1.74 -11.60 1.78
C LEU A 352 -0.30 -11.07 1.80
N GLY A 353 0.32 -11.11 2.97
CA GLY A 353 1.73 -10.78 3.15
C GLY A 353 2.66 -11.75 2.43
N ARG A 354 3.97 -11.51 2.52
CA ARG A 354 4.99 -12.36 1.91
C ARG A 354 5.08 -13.73 2.59
N ASN A 355 5.37 -14.77 1.80
CA ASN A 355 5.52 -16.14 2.29
C ASN A 355 4.30 -16.65 3.07
N VAL A 356 3.10 -16.31 2.62
CA VAL A 356 1.85 -16.83 3.17
C VAL A 356 1.45 -18.11 2.46
N ASP A 357 1.02 -19.10 3.24
CA ASP A 357 0.62 -20.42 2.76
C ASP A 357 -0.81 -20.71 3.27
N LEU A 358 -1.80 -20.61 2.40
CA LEU A 358 -3.21 -20.84 2.75
C LEU A 358 -3.64 -22.26 2.37
N GLY A 359 -4.02 -23.05 3.37
CA GLY A 359 -4.51 -24.43 3.20
C GLY A 359 -5.77 -24.51 2.34
N ALA A 360 -6.00 -25.67 1.75
CA ALA A 360 -7.14 -25.93 0.86
C ALA A 360 -8.49 -25.57 1.53
N ALA A 361 -9.43 -25.06 0.74
CA ALA A 361 -10.73 -24.63 1.20
C ALA A 361 -10.72 -23.60 2.35
N THR A 362 -9.64 -22.82 2.47
CA THR A 362 -9.66 -21.61 3.31
C THR A 362 -10.56 -20.57 2.64
N VAL A 363 -11.48 -19.97 3.40
CA VAL A 363 -12.40 -18.95 2.87
C VAL A 363 -12.44 -17.71 3.77
N CYS A 364 -12.70 -16.55 3.18
CA CYS A 364 -12.97 -15.32 3.93
C CYS A 364 -14.41 -14.85 3.68
N GLY A 365 -15.11 -14.56 4.78
CA GLY A 365 -16.42 -13.88 4.71
C GLY A 365 -16.21 -12.44 4.27
N THR A 366 -17.00 -11.99 3.32
CA THR A 366 -16.93 -10.64 2.75
C THR A 366 -18.13 -9.78 3.16
N LEU A 367 -19.20 -10.43 3.64
CA LEU A 367 -20.45 -9.78 3.98
C LEU A 367 -20.83 -10.05 5.46
N ARG A 368 -21.16 -8.99 6.20
CA ARG A 368 -21.69 -9.10 7.55
C ARG A 368 -23.20 -9.35 7.51
N PHE A 369 -23.73 -10.06 8.51
CA PHE A 369 -25.17 -10.35 8.60
C PHE A 369 -26.04 -9.09 8.83
N ASP A 370 -25.44 -8.01 9.34
CA ASP A 370 -26.09 -6.71 9.53
C ASP A 370 -25.95 -5.78 8.33
N ASN A 371 -25.38 -6.26 7.21
CA ASN A 371 -25.02 -5.49 6.01
C ASN A 371 -24.14 -4.26 6.30
N GLY A 372 -23.44 -4.24 7.43
CA GLY A 372 -22.60 -3.13 7.87
C GLY A 372 -21.13 -3.33 7.50
N GLU A 373 -20.36 -2.28 7.76
CA GLU A 373 -18.91 -2.28 7.62
C GLU A 373 -18.23 -2.64 8.94
N THR A 374 -17.13 -3.39 8.86
CA THR A 374 -16.36 -3.76 10.05
C THR A 374 -15.68 -2.54 10.66
N GLU A 375 -15.86 -2.35 11.96
CA GLU A 375 -15.16 -1.34 12.72
C GLU A 375 -13.77 -1.85 13.12
N TRP A 376 -12.75 -1.05 12.85
CA TRP A 376 -11.37 -1.39 13.10
C TRP A 376 -10.80 -0.64 14.30
N ARG A 377 -9.88 -1.28 15.01
CA ARG A 377 -9.08 -0.59 16.02
C ARG A 377 -7.68 -0.32 15.50
N VAL A 378 -7.36 0.97 15.35
CA VAL A 378 -6.05 1.44 14.93
C VAL A 378 -5.44 2.23 16.07
N LYS A 379 -4.40 1.71 16.73
CA LYS A 379 -3.80 2.30 17.94
C LYS A 379 -4.84 2.68 19.02
N GLY A 380 -5.86 1.84 19.22
CA GLY A 380 -6.92 2.09 20.18
C GLY A 380 -8.08 2.97 19.70
N ARG A 381 -7.90 3.73 18.62
CA ARG A 381 -8.96 4.50 17.98
C ARG A 381 -9.86 3.58 17.16
N ARG A 382 -11.16 3.79 17.21
CA ARG A 382 -12.13 3.12 16.34
C ARG A 382 -12.21 3.85 15.02
N GLU A 383 -12.05 3.11 13.93
CA GLU A 383 -12.14 3.63 12.57
C GLU A 383 -13.10 2.77 11.75
N ARG A 384 -13.88 3.41 10.89
CA ARG A 384 -14.80 2.74 9.96
C ARG A 384 -14.38 3.07 8.55
N PRO A 385 -13.59 2.19 7.89
CA PRO A 385 -13.25 2.38 6.51
C PRO A 385 -14.50 2.41 5.65
N ARG A 386 -14.55 3.29 4.66
CA ARG A 386 -15.68 3.36 3.70
C ARG A 386 -15.58 2.28 2.62
N GLU A 387 -14.36 1.83 2.35
CA GLU A 387 -14.06 0.79 1.36
C GLU A 387 -13.18 -0.25 2.03
N TYR A 388 -13.33 -1.50 1.63
CA TYR A 388 -12.49 -2.63 2.08
C TYR A 388 -12.51 -2.91 3.60
N ALA A 389 -13.50 -2.42 4.33
CA ALA A 389 -13.64 -2.67 5.76
C ALA A 389 -13.79 -4.15 6.09
N ASN A 390 -14.46 -4.90 5.24
CA ASN A 390 -14.74 -6.32 5.40
C ASN A 390 -13.68 -7.24 4.77
N ALA A 391 -12.65 -6.69 4.10
CA ALA A 391 -11.56 -7.47 3.53
C ALA A 391 -10.70 -8.12 4.63
N THR A 392 -10.08 -9.25 4.30
CA THR A 392 -9.19 -9.99 5.20
C THR A 392 -7.74 -9.57 4.99
N TYR A 393 -6.97 -9.42 6.08
CA TYR A 393 -5.60 -8.94 6.02
C TYR A 393 -4.65 -9.88 6.76
N VAL A 394 -3.86 -10.62 6.02
CA VAL A 394 -2.94 -11.65 6.54
C VAL A 394 -1.51 -11.13 6.47
N GLY A 395 -0.83 -11.10 7.61
CA GLY A 395 0.57 -10.69 7.73
C GLY A 395 1.54 -11.66 7.08
N ASP A 396 2.82 -11.28 7.03
CA ASP A 396 3.89 -12.07 6.45
C ASP A 396 4.11 -13.38 7.23
N PHE A 397 4.56 -14.43 6.53
CA PHE A 397 4.92 -15.73 7.10
C PHE A 397 3.78 -16.42 7.86
N CYS A 398 2.53 -16.16 7.47
CA CYS A 398 1.36 -16.81 8.05
C CYS A 398 1.00 -18.09 7.30
N ARG A 399 0.36 -19.02 8.03
CA ARG A 399 -0.17 -20.25 7.45
C ARG A 399 -1.59 -20.51 7.93
N THR A 400 -2.39 -21.14 7.07
CA THR A 400 -3.66 -21.71 7.50
C THR A 400 -3.70 -23.23 7.29
N GLY A 401 -4.41 -23.91 8.16
CA GLY A 401 -4.83 -25.29 7.91
C GLY A 401 -5.99 -25.33 6.93
N VAL A 402 -6.36 -26.54 6.48
CA VAL A 402 -7.52 -26.75 5.60
C VAL A 402 -8.81 -26.28 6.27
N ASN A 403 -9.78 -25.77 5.46
CA ASN A 403 -11.07 -25.28 5.95
C ASN A 403 -10.99 -24.21 7.05
N ALA A 404 -9.94 -23.39 7.07
CA ALA A 404 -9.93 -22.20 7.92
C ALA A 404 -10.90 -21.14 7.37
N ILE A 405 -11.61 -20.45 8.28
CA ILE A 405 -12.61 -19.45 7.92
C ILE A 405 -12.24 -18.13 8.60
N PHE A 406 -12.13 -17.06 7.82
CA PHE A 406 -11.95 -15.71 8.33
C PHE A 406 -13.28 -14.95 8.29
N MET A 407 -13.68 -14.36 9.42
CA MET A 407 -14.83 -13.47 9.45
C MET A 407 -14.48 -12.10 8.82
N PRO A 408 -15.48 -11.33 8.33
CA PRO A 408 -15.24 -10.06 7.67
C PRO A 408 -14.36 -9.08 8.47
N GLY A 409 -13.32 -8.52 7.83
CA GLY A 409 -12.45 -7.51 8.40
C GLY A 409 -11.38 -8.01 9.38
N VAL A 410 -11.22 -9.32 9.52
CA VAL A 410 -10.24 -9.92 10.43
C VAL A 410 -8.82 -9.75 9.89
N LYS A 411 -7.88 -9.50 10.80
CA LYS A 411 -6.43 -9.39 10.54
C LYS A 411 -5.64 -10.45 11.28
N THR A 412 -4.58 -10.96 10.66
CA THR A 412 -3.57 -11.77 11.36
C THR A 412 -2.23 -11.07 11.33
N GLY A 413 -1.56 -11.00 12.47
CA GLY A 413 -0.18 -10.53 12.58
C GLY A 413 0.81 -11.48 11.92
N VAL A 414 2.06 -11.04 11.78
CA VAL A 414 3.13 -11.82 11.16
C VAL A 414 3.46 -13.10 11.93
N TYR A 415 3.98 -14.13 11.25
CA TYR A 415 4.36 -15.41 11.87
C TYR A 415 3.22 -16.09 12.63
N SER A 416 1.98 -15.96 12.16
CA SER A 416 0.81 -16.53 12.83
C SER A 416 0.25 -17.73 12.06
N VAL A 417 -0.40 -18.64 12.79
CA VAL A 417 -0.98 -19.86 12.23
C VAL A 417 -2.45 -19.96 12.64
N VAL A 418 -3.33 -20.15 11.66
CA VAL A 418 -4.72 -20.51 11.88
C VAL A 418 -4.90 -21.99 11.60
N GLY A 419 -5.20 -22.78 12.61
CA GLY A 419 -5.32 -24.24 12.52
C GLY A 419 -6.49 -24.71 11.64
N PRO A 420 -6.52 -26.00 11.26
CA PRO A 420 -7.59 -26.57 10.45
C PRO A 420 -8.97 -26.38 11.10
N GLY A 421 -9.98 -26.05 10.28
CA GLY A 421 -11.36 -25.91 10.72
C GLY A 421 -11.64 -24.76 11.69
N VAL A 422 -10.67 -23.89 11.94
CA VAL A 422 -10.85 -22.73 12.84
C VAL A 422 -11.69 -21.67 12.13
N LEU A 423 -12.74 -21.19 12.79
CA LEU A 423 -13.44 -19.95 12.46
C LEU A 423 -12.78 -18.81 13.25
N LEU A 424 -12.04 -17.96 12.57
CA LEU A 424 -11.35 -16.81 13.15
C LEU A 424 -12.27 -15.58 13.08
N ALA A 425 -12.80 -15.17 14.24
CA ALA A 425 -13.75 -14.06 14.36
C ALA A 425 -13.13 -12.76 14.90
N GLU A 426 -11.89 -12.83 15.39
CA GLU A 426 -11.16 -11.69 15.96
C GLU A 426 -9.73 -11.64 15.41
N ASP A 427 -9.11 -10.47 15.49
CA ASP A 427 -7.73 -10.27 15.06
C ASP A 427 -6.77 -11.22 15.83
N LEU A 428 -5.90 -11.89 15.10
CA LEU A 428 -4.87 -12.76 15.68
C LEU A 428 -3.54 -11.98 15.76
N PRO A 429 -3.01 -11.71 16.97
CA PRO A 429 -1.74 -11.03 17.11
C PRO A 429 -0.57 -11.80 16.50
N SER A 430 0.53 -11.11 16.22
CA SER A 430 1.77 -11.71 15.70
C SER A 430 2.34 -12.79 16.60
N ASN A 431 3.00 -13.78 16.01
CA ASN A 431 3.63 -14.90 16.70
C ASN A 431 2.64 -15.76 17.51
N LYS A 432 1.43 -15.96 16.99
CA LYS A 432 0.39 -16.77 17.63
C LYS A 432 -0.08 -17.90 16.72
N ILE A 433 -0.46 -18.99 17.35
CA ILE A 433 -1.21 -20.06 16.72
C ILE A 433 -2.57 -20.18 17.39
N VAL A 434 -3.62 -20.24 16.60
CA VAL A 434 -4.96 -20.62 17.06
C VAL A 434 -5.32 -21.98 16.52
N ILE A 435 -5.78 -22.87 17.38
CA ILE A 435 -6.18 -24.24 17.06
C ILE A 435 -7.56 -24.53 17.61
N LEU A 436 -8.34 -25.30 16.85
CA LEU A 436 -9.66 -25.75 17.28
C LEU A 436 -9.53 -26.84 18.36
N LYS A 437 -10.23 -26.69 19.46
CA LYS A 437 -10.45 -27.75 20.43
C LYS A 437 -11.81 -28.38 20.13
N GLN A 438 -11.80 -29.58 19.54
CA GLN A 438 -13.01 -30.27 19.09
C GLN A 438 -13.39 -31.37 20.07
N GLU A 439 -14.65 -31.41 20.47
CA GLU A 439 -15.25 -32.55 21.18
C GLU A 439 -15.92 -33.48 20.18
N THR A 440 -15.64 -34.78 20.28
CA THR A 440 -16.20 -35.77 19.38
C THR A 440 -16.88 -36.87 20.16
N THR A 441 -17.93 -37.47 19.58
CA THR A 441 -18.59 -38.65 20.12
C THR A 441 -18.43 -39.79 19.12
N VAL A 442 -17.86 -40.89 19.59
CA VAL A 442 -17.76 -42.11 18.80
C VAL A 442 -18.88 -43.05 19.20
N ARG A 443 -19.53 -43.63 18.21
CA ARG A 443 -20.64 -44.58 18.38
C ARG A 443 -20.40 -45.75 17.45
N ASP A 444 -20.91 -46.95 17.86
CA ASP A 444 -20.89 -48.08 16.98
C ASP A 444 -21.78 -47.83 15.74
N TRP A 445 -21.28 -48.23 14.59
CA TRP A 445 -21.95 -48.17 13.34
C TRP A 445 -21.69 -49.45 12.52
N SER A 446 -22.74 -50.11 12.06
CA SER A 446 -22.62 -51.36 11.34
C SER A 446 -23.82 -51.55 10.40
N PRO A 447 -23.81 -52.48 9.44
CA PRO A 447 -24.96 -52.85 8.63
C PRO A 447 -26.21 -53.15 9.44
N ASP A 448 -26.07 -53.73 10.64
CA ASP A 448 -27.20 -54.05 11.53
C ASP A 448 -28.05 -52.82 11.89
N LYS A 449 -27.47 -51.60 11.86
CA LYS A 449 -28.21 -50.34 12.08
C LYS A 449 -29.21 -50.02 10.98
N TYR A 450 -29.06 -50.62 9.80
CA TYR A 450 -30.00 -50.50 8.69
C TYR A 450 -31.04 -51.62 8.69
N GLY A 451 -31.02 -52.58 9.63
CA GLY A 451 -31.93 -53.68 9.69
C GLY A 451 -31.67 -54.81 8.65
N TRP A 452 -30.40 -54.98 8.28
CA TRP A 452 -29.94 -56.05 7.40
C TRP A 452 -29.77 -57.34 8.18
#